data_e8a1b2b5b519bc2fc07390b99d53788d
#
_entry.id   e8a1b2b5b519bc2fc07390b99d53788d
#
_cell.length_a   1.000
_cell.length_b   1.000
_cell.length_c   1.000
_cell.angle_alpha   90.00
_cell.angle_beta   90.00
_cell.angle_gamma   90.00
#
_symmetry.space_group_name_H-M   'P 1'
#
loop_
_entity.id
_entity.type
_entity.pdbx_description
1 polymer ?
#
loop_
_entity_poly.entity_id
_entity_poly.type
_entity_poly.pdbx_seq_one_letter_code
_entity_poly.pdbx_strand_id
1 'polypeptide(L)'
;MPLDHAQLDRDFVWHPFTQQQGWSEEEPLVIERGEGSYLFDSNGRRYLDGTAALWCNVHGHRHPVIDAAVREQLDRVAHTTMLGLTHPGATELAARLVEIAPEGLSRVFYSDSGSTAAEIALKIAFQYQQQRGGKHARRTRFVRLREAYHGDTIGSVSIGGIDLFHSTYRPLLFETYVAEPGDADDLERVLEAHGDEVAAVVVEPLVQGAAGILVQPPGYLRAARELCDRFGVLLVCDEVATGFGRTGTMFACEQEGVAPDLMCLAKGITGGYLPLAATLTSEEIYEGFLGNYEEFKTFFHGHTYTGNPLACAAALANLDVFEQERTLERLQPKIALFEELMNEVAAMPEVAEVRQKGVMVGIDLGDHDDALRMGHRVTVEARQRGAFIRPLGNTVVLMPPLSISKDELRELVGIAAESVRAAVAESILPV
;
A
#
# COMPACT_ATOMS: atom_id res chain seq x y z
N MET A 1 -25.43 31.27 -5.50
CA MET A 1 -25.84 29.89 -5.78
C MET A 1 -24.78 29.00 -5.15
N PRO A 2 -25.11 27.88 -4.53
CA PRO A 2 -24.10 26.91 -4.13
C PRO A 2 -23.29 26.47 -5.36
N LEU A 3 -22.01 26.15 -5.16
CA LEU A 3 -21.14 25.67 -6.23
C LEU A 3 -21.60 24.28 -6.66
N ASP A 4 -21.66 24.04 -7.95
CA ASP A 4 -21.87 22.70 -8.52
C ASP A 4 -20.54 21.97 -8.56
N HIS A 5 -20.25 21.21 -7.52
CA HIS A 5 -18.97 20.48 -7.39
C HIS A 5 -18.80 19.39 -8.45
N ALA A 6 -19.90 18.76 -8.90
CA ALA A 6 -19.83 17.77 -9.96
C ALA A 6 -19.44 18.41 -11.31
N GLN A 7 -19.97 19.62 -11.58
CA GLN A 7 -19.58 20.36 -12.79
C GLN A 7 -18.14 20.88 -12.70
N LEU A 8 -17.71 21.43 -11.54
CA LEU A 8 -16.33 21.88 -11.34
C LEU A 8 -15.34 20.73 -11.47
N ASP A 9 -15.69 19.55 -10.99
CA ASP A 9 -14.87 18.35 -11.13
C ASP A 9 -14.66 17.99 -12.60
N ARG A 10 -15.73 17.90 -13.38
CA ARG A 10 -15.65 17.61 -14.82
C ARG A 10 -14.85 18.65 -15.61
N ASP A 11 -14.92 19.92 -15.21
CA ASP A 11 -14.27 21.01 -15.95
C ASP A 11 -12.79 21.16 -15.64
N PHE A 12 -12.33 20.81 -14.42
CA PHE A 12 -11.02 21.21 -13.93
C PHE A 12 -10.16 20.08 -13.31
N VAL A 13 -10.74 18.91 -12.97
CA VAL A 13 -10.00 17.86 -12.27
C VAL A 13 -9.62 16.73 -13.21
N TRP A 14 -8.34 16.36 -13.22
CA TRP A 14 -7.85 15.18 -13.90
C TRP A 14 -7.67 14.04 -12.88
N HIS A 15 -8.56 13.06 -12.94
CA HIS A 15 -8.56 11.94 -12.00
C HIS A 15 -7.44 10.92 -12.28
N PRO A 16 -6.77 10.40 -11.21
CA PRO A 16 -5.77 9.35 -11.35
C PRO A 16 -6.43 8.01 -11.76
N PHE A 17 -5.72 7.19 -12.55
CA PHE A 17 -6.17 5.87 -12.99
C PHE A 17 -7.58 5.85 -13.61
N THR A 18 -7.97 6.92 -14.30
CA THR A 18 -9.34 7.10 -14.78
C THR A 18 -9.34 7.39 -16.27
N GLN A 19 -10.20 6.68 -17.01
CA GLN A 19 -10.50 7.02 -18.41
C GLN A 19 -11.42 8.25 -18.41
N GLN A 20 -10.87 9.42 -18.75
CA GLN A 20 -11.54 10.72 -18.55
C GLN A 20 -12.82 10.89 -19.37
N GLN A 21 -12.88 10.32 -20.60
CA GLN A 21 -14.12 10.39 -21.40
C GLN A 21 -15.28 9.70 -20.68
N GLY A 22 -15.07 8.47 -20.18
CA GLY A 22 -16.10 7.77 -19.42
C GLY A 22 -16.47 8.48 -18.12
N TRP A 23 -15.46 9.06 -17.42
CA TRP A 23 -15.73 9.86 -16.22
C TRP A 23 -16.61 11.08 -16.48
N SER A 24 -16.40 11.78 -17.60
CA SER A 24 -17.20 12.96 -17.96
C SER A 24 -18.67 12.65 -18.22
N GLU A 25 -19.00 11.41 -18.53
CA GLU A 25 -20.35 10.92 -18.80
C GLU A 25 -21.06 10.39 -17.53
N GLU A 26 -20.30 10.14 -16.45
CA GLU A 26 -20.83 9.64 -15.17
C GLU A 26 -21.15 10.80 -14.21
N GLU A 27 -22.08 10.56 -13.28
CA GLU A 27 -22.33 11.49 -12.17
C GLU A 27 -21.30 11.25 -11.06
N PRO A 28 -20.40 12.22 -10.76
CA PRO A 28 -19.39 12.07 -9.73
C PRO A 28 -20.02 11.93 -8.34
N LEU A 29 -19.50 11.02 -7.54
CA LEU A 29 -19.87 10.90 -6.13
C LEU A 29 -19.08 11.94 -5.31
N VAL A 30 -19.74 13.06 -4.98
CA VAL A 30 -19.12 14.14 -4.21
C VAL A 30 -19.22 13.83 -2.73
N ILE A 31 -18.10 13.49 -2.10
CA ILE A 31 -18.01 13.18 -0.67
C ILE A 31 -17.72 14.45 0.14
N GLU A 32 -18.57 14.75 1.11
CA GLU A 32 -18.43 15.92 2.00
C GLU A 32 -18.00 15.56 3.42
N ARG A 33 -18.32 14.34 3.89
CA ARG A 33 -18.08 13.95 5.27
C ARG A 33 -17.73 12.47 5.39
N GLY A 34 -16.92 12.14 6.39
CA GLY A 34 -16.65 10.76 6.82
C GLY A 34 -16.87 10.60 8.32
N GLU A 35 -17.31 9.43 8.79
CA GLU A 35 -17.48 9.11 10.20
C GLU A 35 -17.43 7.59 10.42
N GLY A 36 -16.54 7.11 11.27
CA GLY A 36 -16.35 5.67 11.48
C GLY A 36 -16.03 4.95 10.15
N SER A 37 -16.81 3.94 9.81
CA SER A 37 -16.66 3.18 8.56
C SER A 37 -17.42 3.79 7.38
N TYR A 38 -18.00 4.98 7.51
CA TYR A 38 -18.90 5.55 6.50
C TYR A 38 -18.39 6.85 5.89
N LEU A 39 -18.65 6.99 4.58
CA LEU A 39 -18.57 8.22 3.80
C LEU A 39 -19.98 8.76 3.56
N PHE A 40 -20.12 10.08 3.42
CA PHE A 40 -21.40 10.74 3.16
C PHE A 40 -21.23 11.69 1.98
N ASP A 41 -22.14 11.58 1.00
CA ASP A 41 -22.13 12.48 -0.15
C ASP A 41 -22.82 13.83 0.15
N SER A 42 -22.78 14.72 -0.82
CA SER A 42 -23.38 16.05 -0.77
C SER A 42 -24.92 16.03 -0.64
N ASN A 43 -25.56 14.89 -0.88
CA ASN A 43 -27.00 14.68 -0.68
C ASN A 43 -27.31 14.06 0.69
N GLY A 44 -26.28 13.82 1.52
CA GLY A 44 -26.40 13.20 2.83
C GLY A 44 -26.57 11.68 2.82
N ARG A 45 -26.47 11.03 1.66
CA ARG A 45 -26.49 9.57 1.56
C ARG A 45 -25.17 9.00 2.08
N ARG A 46 -25.29 7.94 2.87
CA ARG A 46 -24.12 7.25 3.43
C ARG A 46 -23.69 6.06 2.58
N TYR A 47 -22.37 5.80 2.59
CA TYR A 47 -21.74 4.66 1.95
C TYR A 47 -20.75 4.01 2.90
N LEU A 48 -20.85 2.70 3.08
CA LEU A 48 -19.86 1.93 3.83
C LEU A 48 -18.55 1.90 3.02
N ASP A 49 -17.44 2.34 3.64
CA ASP A 49 -16.14 2.44 2.98
C ASP A 49 -15.46 1.06 2.92
N GLY A 50 -15.72 0.32 1.86
CA GLY A 50 -15.14 -1.00 1.62
C GLY A 50 -13.71 -0.99 1.08
N THR A 51 -13.11 0.21 0.89
CA THR A 51 -11.74 0.37 0.37
C THR A 51 -10.80 1.11 1.33
N ALA A 52 -11.30 1.51 2.52
CA ALA A 52 -10.53 2.30 3.48
C ALA A 52 -9.83 3.51 2.82
N ALA A 53 -10.59 4.31 2.07
CA ALA A 53 -10.15 5.49 1.31
C ALA A 53 -9.02 5.22 0.29
N LEU A 54 -8.77 4.07 -0.13
CA LEU A 54 -7.68 3.48 -0.92
C LEU A 54 -6.58 2.90 -0.03
N TRP A 55 -7.01 1.96 0.82
CA TRP A 55 -6.13 1.09 1.64
C TRP A 55 -5.35 1.80 2.73
N CYS A 56 -5.71 3.02 3.10
CA CYS A 56 -4.96 3.83 4.06
C CYS A 56 -5.70 4.10 5.37
N ASN A 57 -7.03 4.14 5.39
CA ASN A 57 -7.80 4.40 6.60
C ASN A 57 -7.78 3.16 7.53
N VAL A 58 -7.21 3.34 8.73
CA VAL A 58 -7.03 2.24 9.70
C VAL A 58 -8.15 2.23 10.75
N HIS A 59 -8.35 3.36 11.42
CA HIS A 59 -9.23 3.47 12.60
C HIS A 59 -10.60 4.08 12.28
N GLY A 60 -10.95 4.20 11.00
CA GLY A 60 -12.16 4.88 10.56
C GLY A 60 -11.97 6.38 10.38
N HIS A 61 -12.97 7.00 9.77
CA HIS A 61 -12.97 8.44 9.49
C HIS A 61 -13.22 9.24 10.78
N ARG A 62 -12.47 10.34 10.96
CA ARG A 62 -12.62 11.27 12.10
C ARG A 62 -12.41 10.60 13.47
N HIS A 63 -11.36 9.84 13.61
CA HIS A 63 -11.01 9.28 14.92
C HIS A 63 -10.62 10.40 15.90
N PRO A 64 -11.28 10.52 17.06
CA PRO A 64 -11.15 11.69 17.94
C PRO A 64 -9.71 11.92 18.43
N VAL A 65 -8.95 10.87 18.70
CA VAL A 65 -7.56 10.97 19.17
C VAL A 65 -6.67 11.55 18.07
N ILE A 66 -6.79 11.06 16.83
CA ILE A 66 -5.97 11.55 15.70
C ILE A 66 -6.39 12.97 15.33
N ASP A 67 -7.70 13.26 15.27
CA ASP A 67 -8.23 14.61 15.04
C ASP A 67 -7.66 15.61 16.06
N ALA A 68 -7.62 15.24 17.34
CA ALA A 68 -7.11 16.12 18.41
C ALA A 68 -5.61 16.36 18.26
N ALA A 69 -4.81 15.31 17.98
CA ALA A 69 -3.36 15.44 17.83
C ALA A 69 -2.97 16.36 16.65
N VAL A 70 -3.68 16.26 15.52
CA VAL A 70 -3.44 17.15 14.37
C VAL A 70 -3.80 18.61 14.71
N ARG A 71 -4.93 18.86 15.41
CA ARG A 71 -5.32 20.21 15.84
C ARG A 71 -4.31 20.79 16.82
N GLU A 72 -3.86 20.04 17.81
CA GLU A 72 -2.84 20.47 18.76
C GLU A 72 -1.51 20.82 18.06
N GLN A 73 -1.12 20.02 17.06
CA GLN A 73 0.10 20.29 16.31
C GLN A 73 -0.02 21.58 15.46
N LEU A 74 -1.22 21.91 14.93
CA LEU A 74 -1.47 23.17 14.23
C LEU A 74 -1.24 24.38 15.13
N ASP A 75 -1.55 24.29 16.42
CA ASP A 75 -1.32 25.38 17.39
C ASP A 75 0.19 25.59 17.69
N ARG A 76 1.05 24.64 17.34
CA ARG A 76 2.51 24.70 17.54
C ARG A 76 3.22 25.14 16.27
N VAL A 77 3.23 24.29 15.25
CA VAL A 77 3.84 24.56 13.94
C VAL A 77 3.27 23.60 12.90
N ALA A 78 2.77 24.14 11.79
CA ALA A 78 2.22 23.34 10.70
C ALA A 78 3.32 22.64 9.90
N HIS A 79 4.43 23.31 9.64
CA HIS A 79 5.58 22.75 8.92
C HIS A 79 6.89 23.41 9.35
N THR A 80 7.95 22.58 9.42
CA THR A 80 9.36 22.99 9.49
C THR A 80 10.20 21.97 8.72
N THR A 81 11.37 22.37 8.27
CA THR A 81 12.26 21.49 7.48
C THR A 81 13.09 20.55 8.36
N MET A 82 13.39 19.36 7.83
CA MET A 82 14.40 18.45 8.39
C MET A 82 15.83 18.75 7.85
N LEU A 83 15.97 19.69 6.91
CA LEU A 83 17.28 20.09 6.39
C LEU A 83 17.97 21.06 7.36
N GLY A 84 18.86 20.51 8.20
CA GLY A 84 19.60 21.26 9.21
C GLY A 84 18.82 21.58 10.49
N LEU A 85 17.56 21.14 10.59
CA LEU A 85 16.71 21.24 11.77
C LEU A 85 16.14 19.86 12.13
N THR A 86 15.57 19.78 13.31
CA THR A 86 14.75 18.63 13.75
C THR A 86 13.57 19.12 14.57
N HIS A 87 12.60 18.24 14.83
CA HIS A 87 11.46 18.54 15.70
C HIS A 87 10.99 17.29 16.47
N PRO A 88 10.37 17.45 17.66
CA PRO A 88 10.00 16.34 18.53
C PRO A 88 9.17 15.26 17.82
N GLY A 89 8.14 15.65 17.05
CA GLY A 89 7.26 14.70 16.38
C GLY A 89 7.98 13.76 15.44
N ALA A 90 8.98 14.22 14.65
CA ALA A 90 9.73 13.35 13.77
C ALA A 90 10.68 12.41 14.53
N THR A 91 11.35 12.91 15.58
CA THR A 91 12.27 12.07 16.36
C THR A 91 11.55 11.01 17.19
N GLU A 92 10.42 11.37 17.78
CA GLU A 92 9.58 10.46 18.55
C GLU A 92 8.95 9.39 17.62
N LEU A 93 8.41 9.80 16.48
CA LEU A 93 7.88 8.86 15.50
C LEU A 93 8.95 7.89 14.99
N ALA A 94 10.17 8.37 14.71
CA ALA A 94 11.26 7.49 14.31
C ALA A 94 11.57 6.43 15.37
N ALA A 95 11.64 6.82 16.65
CA ALA A 95 11.85 5.90 17.75
C ALA A 95 10.72 4.85 17.86
N ARG A 96 9.47 5.30 17.76
CA ARG A 96 8.29 4.41 17.80
C ARG A 96 8.24 3.45 16.61
N LEU A 97 8.59 3.92 15.40
CA LEU A 97 8.65 3.05 14.21
C LEU A 97 9.74 1.99 14.34
N VAL A 98 10.91 2.34 14.88
CA VAL A 98 11.99 1.38 15.15
C VAL A 98 11.57 0.36 16.22
N GLU A 99 10.87 0.78 17.26
CA GLU A 99 10.40 -0.10 18.35
C GLU A 99 9.43 -1.18 17.85
N ILE A 100 8.53 -0.83 16.91
CA ILE A 100 7.54 -1.78 16.37
C ILE A 100 8.02 -2.53 15.13
N ALA A 101 9.14 -2.13 14.52
CA ALA A 101 9.68 -2.76 13.31
C ALA A 101 10.35 -4.11 13.64
N PRO A 102 10.51 -5.00 12.64
CA PRO A 102 11.35 -6.18 12.78
C PRO A 102 12.77 -5.83 13.27
N GLU A 103 13.33 -6.73 14.10
CA GLU A 103 14.67 -6.55 14.69
C GLU A 103 15.73 -6.29 13.61
N GLY A 104 16.62 -5.33 13.86
CA GLY A 104 17.70 -4.94 12.94
C GLY A 104 17.42 -3.66 12.16
N LEU A 105 16.16 -3.23 12.02
CA LEU A 105 15.82 -1.94 11.45
C LEU A 105 15.93 -0.84 12.51
N SER A 106 16.86 0.10 12.33
CA SER A 106 17.24 1.07 13.36
C SER A 106 17.25 2.53 12.91
N ARG A 107 17.09 2.79 11.60
CA ARG A 107 17.15 4.13 11.01
C ARG A 107 15.91 4.40 10.15
N VAL A 108 15.42 5.62 10.20
CA VAL A 108 14.21 6.05 9.51
C VAL A 108 14.53 7.24 8.61
N PHE A 109 14.17 7.11 7.34
CA PHE A 109 14.20 8.21 6.37
C PHE A 109 12.77 8.53 5.94
N TYR A 110 12.31 9.77 6.16
CA TYR A 110 10.94 10.19 5.85
C TYR A 110 10.76 10.64 4.41
N SER A 111 9.57 10.37 3.88
CA SER A 111 9.04 10.91 2.63
C SER A 111 7.51 11.10 2.74
N ASP A 112 6.79 11.20 1.64
CA ASP A 112 5.37 11.58 1.66
C ASP A 112 4.43 10.57 0.96
N SER A 113 4.97 9.59 0.23
CA SER A 113 4.17 8.58 -0.45
C SER A 113 4.89 7.23 -0.51
N GLY A 114 4.12 6.14 -0.71
CA GLY A 114 4.69 4.81 -0.89
C GLY A 114 5.69 4.75 -2.05
N SER A 115 5.37 5.42 -3.15
CA SER A 115 6.25 5.51 -4.31
C SER A 115 7.59 6.17 -3.98
N THR A 116 7.59 7.26 -3.20
CA THR A 116 8.83 7.92 -2.77
C THR A 116 9.61 7.11 -1.74
N ALA A 117 8.93 6.32 -0.89
CA ALA A 117 9.61 5.38 0.00
C ALA A 117 10.35 4.28 -0.80
N ALA A 118 9.71 3.74 -1.84
CA ALA A 118 10.34 2.79 -2.75
C ALA A 118 11.54 3.40 -3.49
N GLU A 119 11.42 4.62 -4.04
CA GLU A 119 12.55 5.36 -4.66
C GLU A 119 13.74 5.52 -3.70
N ILE A 120 13.45 5.83 -2.44
CA ILE A 120 14.48 6.00 -1.40
C ILE A 120 15.15 4.66 -1.12
N ALA A 121 14.37 3.58 -0.96
CA ALA A 121 14.92 2.23 -0.74
C ALA A 121 15.84 1.79 -1.88
N LEU A 122 15.44 2.01 -3.14
CA LEU A 122 16.28 1.71 -4.31
C LEU A 122 17.57 2.51 -4.31
N LYS A 123 17.48 3.82 -4.05
CA LYS A 123 18.64 4.71 -4.02
C LYS A 123 19.59 4.37 -2.87
N ILE A 124 19.06 4.07 -1.68
CA ILE A 124 19.87 3.63 -0.54
C ILE A 124 20.58 2.30 -0.87
N ALA A 125 19.84 1.30 -1.35
CA ALA A 125 20.42 0.01 -1.73
C ALA A 125 21.52 0.16 -2.79
N PHE A 126 21.25 0.92 -3.85
CA PHE A 126 22.22 1.19 -4.91
C PHE A 126 23.47 1.88 -4.37
N GLN A 127 23.32 3.04 -3.70
CA GLN A 127 24.43 3.85 -3.21
C GLN A 127 25.27 3.09 -2.17
N TYR A 128 24.62 2.34 -1.28
CA TYR A 128 25.31 1.48 -0.32
C TYR A 128 26.22 0.47 -1.02
N GLN A 129 25.74 -0.22 -2.07
CA GLN A 129 26.56 -1.16 -2.82
C GLN A 129 27.74 -0.46 -3.53
N GLN A 130 27.52 0.74 -4.08
CA GLN A 130 28.59 1.53 -4.72
C GLN A 130 29.67 1.94 -3.70
N GLN A 131 29.27 2.37 -2.51
CA GLN A 131 30.18 2.82 -1.45
C GLN A 131 30.99 1.68 -0.83
N ARG A 132 30.47 0.45 -0.84
CA ARG A 132 31.26 -0.75 -0.45
C ARG A 132 32.42 -1.02 -1.42
N GLY A 133 32.31 -0.58 -2.65
CA GLY A 133 33.37 -0.72 -3.67
C GLY A 133 33.65 -2.18 -4.07
N GLY A 134 34.75 -2.37 -4.81
CA GLY A 134 35.20 -3.69 -5.25
C GLY A 134 34.13 -4.46 -6.03
N LYS A 135 33.87 -5.70 -5.66
CA LYS A 135 32.84 -6.54 -6.30
C LYS A 135 31.43 -5.99 -6.12
N HIS A 136 31.17 -5.26 -5.03
CA HIS A 136 29.84 -4.72 -4.74
C HIS A 136 29.45 -3.56 -5.67
N ALA A 137 30.42 -2.81 -6.20
CA ALA A 137 30.14 -1.74 -7.18
C ALA A 137 29.53 -2.24 -8.50
N ARG A 138 29.58 -3.54 -8.78
CA ARG A 138 28.92 -4.15 -9.93
C ARG A 138 27.40 -4.32 -9.74
N ARG A 139 26.91 -4.25 -8.48
CA ARG A 139 25.52 -4.43 -8.10
C ARG A 139 24.71 -3.17 -8.43
N THR A 140 24.23 -3.09 -9.67
CA THR A 140 23.52 -1.93 -10.21
C THR A 140 22.10 -2.23 -10.65
N ARG A 141 21.68 -3.49 -10.55
CA ARG A 141 20.37 -3.99 -10.97
C ARG A 141 19.52 -4.37 -9.77
N PHE A 142 18.23 -4.52 -10.02
CA PHE A 142 17.25 -4.98 -9.03
C PHE A 142 16.52 -6.21 -9.56
N VAL A 143 16.08 -7.07 -8.65
CA VAL A 143 15.09 -8.11 -8.94
C VAL A 143 13.74 -7.62 -8.45
N ARG A 144 12.74 -7.71 -9.31
CA ARG A 144 11.33 -7.47 -9.00
C ARG A 144 10.49 -8.74 -9.23
N LEU A 145 9.31 -8.81 -8.64
CA LEU A 145 8.36 -9.85 -8.96
C LEU A 145 7.51 -9.46 -10.18
N ARG A 146 7.04 -10.45 -10.93
CA ARG A 146 5.99 -10.24 -11.94
C ARG A 146 4.73 -9.72 -11.24
N GLU A 147 3.96 -8.84 -11.92
CA GLU A 147 2.75 -8.22 -11.36
C GLU A 147 2.97 -7.37 -10.10
N ALA A 148 4.21 -7.02 -9.73
CA ALA A 148 4.49 -6.14 -8.60
C ALA A 148 4.04 -4.70 -8.85
N TYR A 149 3.65 -4.00 -7.78
CA TYR A 149 3.34 -2.57 -7.81
C TYR A 149 3.93 -1.85 -6.62
N HIS A 150 4.76 -0.86 -6.89
CA HIS A 150 5.48 -0.08 -5.87
C HIS A 150 5.21 1.43 -5.97
N GLY A 151 4.25 1.84 -6.81
CA GLY A 151 3.90 3.23 -7.08
C GLY A 151 4.21 3.68 -8.50
N ASP A 152 4.04 4.98 -8.77
CA ASP A 152 3.98 5.53 -10.13
C ASP A 152 5.14 6.50 -10.46
N THR A 153 6.12 6.68 -9.59
CA THR A 153 7.37 7.37 -9.95
C THR A 153 8.24 6.46 -10.84
N ILE A 154 9.13 7.02 -11.63
CA ILE A 154 9.90 6.27 -12.64
C ILE A 154 10.69 5.09 -12.05
N GLY A 155 11.32 5.26 -10.87
CA GLY A 155 12.01 4.16 -10.21
C GLY A 155 11.05 3.08 -9.71
N SER A 156 9.94 3.48 -9.09
CA SER A 156 8.90 2.54 -8.64
C SER A 156 8.27 1.77 -9.79
N VAL A 157 7.99 2.45 -10.92
CA VAL A 157 7.51 1.80 -12.16
C VAL A 157 8.55 0.84 -12.73
N SER A 158 9.84 1.17 -12.63
CA SER A 158 10.93 0.30 -13.12
C SER A 158 11.00 -1.05 -12.38
N ILE A 159 10.62 -1.06 -11.11
CA ILE A 159 10.49 -2.29 -10.31
C ILE A 159 9.05 -2.82 -10.24
N GLY A 160 8.11 -2.17 -10.92
CA GLY A 160 6.73 -2.62 -11.10
C GLY A 160 6.61 -3.63 -12.24
N GLY A 161 5.57 -4.46 -12.19
CA GLY A 161 5.37 -5.59 -13.13
C GLY A 161 4.04 -5.58 -13.88
N ILE A 162 3.13 -4.65 -13.60
CA ILE A 162 1.79 -4.61 -14.20
C ILE A 162 1.85 -3.89 -15.55
N ASP A 163 1.87 -4.66 -16.63
CA ASP A 163 2.01 -4.12 -18.00
C ASP A 163 0.92 -3.11 -18.37
N LEU A 164 -0.30 -3.32 -17.90
CA LEU A 164 -1.43 -2.38 -18.13
C LEU A 164 -1.09 -0.95 -17.69
N PHE A 165 -0.37 -0.80 -16.57
CA PHE A 165 -0.02 0.51 -16.01
C PHE A 165 1.31 1.04 -16.57
N HIS A 166 2.25 0.16 -16.89
CA HIS A 166 3.66 0.49 -17.04
C HIS A 166 4.17 0.45 -18.49
N SER A 167 3.49 -0.26 -19.40
CA SER A 167 4.00 -0.49 -20.77
C SER A 167 4.31 0.77 -21.56
N THR A 168 3.50 1.82 -21.40
CA THR A 168 3.71 3.12 -22.07
C THR A 168 5.01 3.79 -21.65
N TYR A 169 5.48 3.55 -20.42
CA TYR A 169 6.66 4.20 -19.84
C TYR A 169 7.95 3.40 -20.04
N ARG A 170 7.92 2.22 -20.66
CA ARG A 170 9.10 1.36 -20.88
C ARG A 170 10.36 2.11 -21.34
N PRO A 171 10.29 3.09 -22.27
CA PRO A 171 11.49 3.82 -22.70
C PRO A 171 12.15 4.68 -21.61
N LEU A 172 11.47 4.95 -20.51
CA LEU A 172 11.96 5.76 -19.37
C LEU A 172 12.49 4.91 -18.22
N LEU A 173 12.28 3.59 -18.27
CA LEU A 173 12.55 2.69 -17.14
C LEU A 173 13.97 2.15 -17.21
N PHE A 174 14.58 1.94 -16.05
CA PHE A 174 15.81 1.17 -15.96
C PHE A 174 15.51 -0.34 -16.00
N GLU A 175 16.49 -1.14 -16.44
CA GLU A 175 16.36 -2.58 -16.56
C GLU A 175 16.40 -3.28 -15.20
N THR A 176 15.53 -4.28 -15.04
CA THR A 176 15.42 -5.15 -13.87
C THR A 176 15.38 -6.62 -14.27
N TYR A 177 15.76 -7.49 -13.36
CA TYR A 177 15.49 -8.92 -13.48
C TYR A 177 14.11 -9.24 -12.90
N VAL A 178 13.43 -10.22 -13.46
CA VAL A 178 12.07 -10.59 -13.08
C VAL A 178 12.08 -11.99 -12.49
N ALA A 179 11.44 -12.17 -11.34
CA ALA A 179 11.14 -13.46 -10.75
C ALA A 179 9.62 -13.67 -10.66
N GLU A 180 9.17 -14.91 -10.70
CA GLU A 180 7.77 -15.26 -10.55
C GLU A 180 7.34 -15.12 -9.08
N PRO A 181 6.18 -14.51 -8.79
CA PRO A 181 5.69 -14.37 -7.43
C PRO A 181 5.36 -15.74 -6.82
N GLY A 182 5.86 -15.97 -5.62
CA GLY A 182 5.62 -17.22 -4.90
C GLY A 182 6.47 -18.41 -5.36
N ASP A 183 7.35 -18.25 -6.33
CA ASP A 183 8.26 -19.29 -6.84
C ASP A 183 9.70 -19.00 -6.36
N ALA A 184 10.10 -19.65 -5.26
CA ALA A 184 11.44 -19.51 -4.69
C ALA A 184 12.53 -20.12 -5.59
N ASP A 185 12.22 -21.17 -6.34
CA ASP A 185 13.15 -21.82 -7.26
C ASP A 185 13.43 -20.91 -8.45
N ASP A 186 12.44 -20.13 -8.91
CA ASP A 186 12.64 -19.12 -9.96
C ASP A 186 13.51 -17.98 -9.47
N LEU A 187 13.24 -17.45 -8.25
CA LEU A 187 14.07 -16.43 -7.64
C LEU A 187 15.52 -16.93 -7.48
N GLU A 188 15.73 -18.18 -7.07
CA GLU A 188 17.05 -18.77 -6.97
C GLU A 188 17.76 -18.81 -8.33
N ARG A 189 17.10 -19.25 -9.40
CA ARG A 189 17.65 -19.25 -10.77
C ARG A 189 18.07 -17.86 -11.22
N VAL A 190 17.26 -16.84 -10.93
CA VAL A 190 17.59 -15.45 -11.25
C VAL A 190 18.84 -14.98 -10.49
N LEU A 191 18.93 -15.30 -9.20
CA LEU A 191 20.09 -14.91 -8.38
C LEU A 191 21.34 -15.70 -8.70
N GLU A 192 21.25 -16.98 -9.07
CA GLU A 192 22.38 -17.76 -9.59
C GLU A 192 22.96 -17.16 -10.86
N ALA A 193 22.08 -16.73 -11.77
CA ALA A 193 22.51 -16.15 -13.04
C ALA A 193 23.07 -14.73 -12.92
N HIS A 194 22.52 -13.90 -12.01
CA HIS A 194 22.71 -12.45 -12.01
C HIS A 194 23.05 -11.86 -10.63
N GLY A 195 23.14 -12.65 -9.57
CA GLY A 195 23.30 -12.16 -8.20
C GLY A 195 24.50 -11.22 -7.99
N ASP A 196 25.56 -11.35 -8.78
CA ASP A 196 26.73 -10.45 -8.73
C ASP A 196 26.41 -9.01 -9.21
N GLU A 197 25.31 -8.83 -9.95
CA GLU A 197 24.87 -7.54 -10.49
C GLU A 197 23.67 -6.96 -9.70
N VAL A 198 23.03 -7.76 -8.84
CA VAL A 198 21.82 -7.39 -8.12
C VAL A 198 22.17 -6.65 -6.84
N ALA A 199 21.66 -5.43 -6.70
CA ALA A 199 21.74 -4.61 -5.48
C ALA A 199 20.72 -5.06 -4.44
N ALA A 200 19.47 -5.28 -4.86
CA ALA A 200 18.40 -5.72 -3.99
C ALA A 200 17.31 -6.50 -4.75
N VAL A 201 16.63 -7.39 -4.01
CA VAL A 201 15.33 -7.97 -4.36
C VAL A 201 14.24 -7.13 -3.70
N VAL A 202 13.21 -6.76 -4.44
CA VAL A 202 12.07 -5.95 -3.93
C VAL A 202 10.81 -6.78 -3.97
N VAL A 203 10.12 -6.87 -2.84
CA VAL A 203 8.89 -7.68 -2.71
C VAL A 203 7.80 -6.94 -1.93
N GLU A 204 6.55 -7.14 -2.30
CA GLU A 204 5.40 -6.91 -1.44
C GLU A 204 5.24 -8.17 -0.56
N PRO A 205 5.44 -8.12 0.76
CA PRO A 205 5.45 -9.32 1.58
C PRO A 205 4.06 -9.95 1.70
N LEU A 206 3.95 -11.25 1.46
CA LEU A 206 2.77 -12.11 1.53
C LEU A 206 1.66 -11.82 0.51
N VAL A 207 1.50 -10.58 0.04
CA VAL A 207 0.41 -10.20 -0.86
C VAL A 207 0.85 -9.11 -1.82
N GLN A 208 0.74 -9.36 -3.11
CA GLN A 208 0.80 -8.31 -4.12
C GLN A 208 -0.58 -7.66 -4.27
N GLY A 209 -0.71 -6.43 -3.73
CA GLY A 209 -2.02 -5.78 -3.60
C GLY A 209 -2.64 -5.44 -4.94
N ALA A 210 -1.93 -4.71 -5.79
CA ALA A 210 -2.44 -4.21 -7.08
C ALA A 210 -2.56 -5.29 -8.15
N ALA A 211 -1.95 -6.47 -7.95
CA ALA A 211 -2.13 -7.65 -8.78
C ALA A 211 -3.49 -8.35 -8.57
N GLY A 212 -4.46 -7.70 -7.92
CA GLY A 212 -5.75 -8.30 -7.58
C GLY A 212 -5.70 -9.14 -6.29
N ILE A 213 -4.93 -8.69 -5.31
CA ILE A 213 -4.72 -9.36 -4.02
C ILE A 213 -4.12 -10.77 -4.24
N LEU A 214 -3.03 -10.83 -4.97
CA LEU A 214 -2.31 -12.07 -5.22
C LEU A 214 -1.58 -12.52 -3.94
N VAL A 215 -2.08 -13.56 -3.29
CA VAL A 215 -1.52 -14.12 -2.06
C VAL A 215 -0.39 -15.09 -2.39
N GLN A 216 0.77 -14.86 -1.80
CA GLN A 216 1.94 -15.71 -1.97
C GLN A 216 1.85 -16.98 -1.11
N PRO A 217 2.44 -18.11 -1.53
CA PRO A 217 2.48 -19.33 -0.74
C PRO A 217 3.22 -19.13 0.60
N PRO A 218 2.77 -19.77 1.68
CA PRO A 218 3.48 -19.74 2.95
C PRO A 218 4.95 -20.18 2.81
N GLY A 219 5.87 -19.46 3.45
CA GLY A 219 7.30 -19.73 3.41
C GLY A 219 8.06 -19.08 2.26
N TYR A 220 7.38 -18.48 1.28
CA TYR A 220 8.04 -17.83 0.14
C TYR A 220 8.90 -16.64 0.58
N LEU A 221 8.39 -15.76 1.45
CA LEU A 221 9.14 -14.61 1.92
C LEU A 221 10.39 -15.01 2.71
N ARG A 222 10.28 -16.07 3.54
CA ARG A 222 11.43 -16.64 4.26
C ARG A 222 12.47 -17.18 3.30
N ALA A 223 12.05 -17.95 2.29
CA ALA A 223 12.95 -18.44 1.25
C ALA A 223 13.64 -17.28 0.49
N ALA A 224 12.91 -16.20 0.16
CA ALA A 224 13.49 -15.01 -0.45
C ALA A 224 14.56 -14.37 0.44
N ARG A 225 14.34 -14.28 1.78
CA ARG A 225 15.35 -13.80 2.73
C ARG A 225 16.59 -14.67 2.72
N GLU A 226 16.42 -15.99 2.84
CA GLU A 226 17.53 -16.95 2.84
C GLU A 226 18.34 -16.90 1.54
N LEU A 227 17.66 -16.74 0.40
CA LEU A 227 18.31 -16.54 -0.90
C LEU A 227 19.09 -15.22 -0.94
N CYS A 228 18.50 -14.12 -0.50
CA CYS A 228 19.18 -12.83 -0.43
C CYS A 228 20.46 -12.92 0.43
N ASP A 229 20.40 -13.57 1.59
CA ASP A 229 21.56 -13.77 2.48
C ASP A 229 22.65 -14.60 1.79
N ARG A 230 22.29 -15.70 1.16
CA ARG A 230 23.21 -16.60 0.47
C ARG A 230 23.97 -15.92 -0.68
N PHE A 231 23.29 -15.06 -1.44
CA PHE A 231 23.88 -14.33 -2.56
C PHE A 231 24.45 -12.96 -2.15
N GLY A 232 24.27 -12.54 -0.89
CA GLY A 232 24.70 -11.24 -0.38
C GLY A 232 24.02 -10.07 -1.07
N VAL A 233 22.74 -10.23 -1.41
CA VAL A 233 21.84 -9.25 -2.02
C VAL A 233 20.94 -8.69 -0.94
N LEU A 234 20.60 -7.40 -1.00
CA LEU A 234 19.66 -6.80 -0.03
C LEU A 234 18.21 -7.24 -0.32
N LEU A 235 17.42 -7.37 0.75
CA LEU A 235 15.97 -7.57 0.65
C LEU A 235 15.25 -6.27 1.02
N VAL A 236 14.40 -5.79 0.15
CA VAL A 236 13.47 -4.67 0.37
C VAL A 236 12.07 -5.23 0.50
N CYS A 237 11.43 -5.01 1.65
CA CYS A 237 10.01 -5.30 1.84
C CYS A 237 9.19 -4.02 1.69
N ASP A 238 8.29 -4.00 0.71
CA ASP A 238 7.31 -2.95 0.53
C ASP A 238 6.05 -3.25 1.35
N GLU A 239 6.01 -2.72 2.56
CA GLU A 239 4.88 -2.82 3.50
C GLU A 239 3.87 -1.66 3.35
N VAL A 240 3.93 -0.93 2.26
CA VAL A 240 3.05 0.23 2.02
C VAL A 240 1.57 -0.17 2.03
N ALA A 241 1.22 -1.32 1.45
CA ALA A 241 -0.15 -1.82 1.46
C ALA A 241 -0.40 -2.88 2.55
N THR A 242 0.60 -3.65 2.91
CA THR A 242 0.50 -4.83 3.80
C THR A 242 0.68 -4.49 5.27
N GLY A 243 1.36 -3.39 5.58
CA GLY A 243 1.63 -2.94 6.95
C GLY A 243 0.41 -2.39 7.68
N PHE A 244 0.63 -2.06 8.94
CA PHE A 244 -0.36 -1.47 9.85
C PHE A 244 -1.64 -2.30 9.99
N GLY A 245 -1.48 -3.61 10.17
CA GLY A 245 -2.58 -4.52 10.51
C GLY A 245 -3.30 -5.16 9.33
N ARG A 246 -3.05 -4.77 8.08
CA ARG A 246 -3.81 -5.24 6.92
C ARG A 246 -3.81 -6.76 6.72
N THR A 247 -2.69 -7.41 7.02
CA THR A 247 -2.55 -8.87 6.92
C THR A 247 -2.82 -9.60 8.23
N GLY A 248 -3.13 -8.88 9.33
CA GLY A 248 -3.42 -9.45 10.65
C GLY A 248 -2.35 -9.22 11.71
N THR A 249 -1.14 -8.83 11.33
CA THR A 249 -0.01 -8.42 12.18
C THR A 249 0.34 -6.95 11.91
N MET A 250 1.20 -6.32 12.75
CA MET A 250 1.62 -4.95 12.49
C MET A 250 2.28 -4.84 11.11
N PHE A 251 3.20 -5.73 10.79
CA PHE A 251 3.82 -5.87 9.48
C PHE A 251 3.67 -7.31 8.95
N ALA A 252 3.53 -7.46 7.64
CA ALA A 252 3.32 -8.76 7.02
C ALA A 252 4.55 -9.67 7.18
N CYS A 253 5.76 -9.10 7.06
CA CYS A 253 7.02 -9.86 7.17
C CYS A 253 7.19 -10.57 8.53
N GLU A 254 6.54 -10.10 9.59
CA GLU A 254 6.55 -10.75 10.91
C GLU A 254 5.95 -12.17 10.88
N GLN A 255 4.97 -12.42 10.01
CA GLN A 255 4.28 -13.73 9.94
C GLN A 255 5.21 -14.86 9.50
N GLU A 256 6.30 -14.54 8.82
CA GLU A 256 7.31 -15.52 8.43
C GLU A 256 8.65 -15.34 9.17
N GLY A 257 8.69 -14.45 10.16
CA GLY A 257 9.89 -14.18 10.96
C GLY A 257 11.01 -13.55 10.13
N VAL A 258 10.67 -12.73 9.14
CA VAL A 258 11.61 -12.08 8.23
C VAL A 258 11.85 -10.64 8.67
N ALA A 259 13.15 -10.30 8.81
CA ALA A 259 13.63 -8.92 8.91
C ALA A 259 14.27 -8.53 7.57
N PRO A 260 13.74 -7.55 6.83
CA PRO A 260 14.36 -7.06 5.60
C PRO A 260 15.54 -6.12 5.91
N ASP A 261 16.37 -5.85 4.90
CA ASP A 261 17.43 -4.83 5.00
C ASP A 261 16.86 -3.40 4.88
N LEU A 262 15.79 -3.26 4.10
CA LEU A 262 15.02 -2.02 3.97
C LEU A 262 13.52 -2.32 3.99
N MET A 263 12.74 -1.45 4.62
CA MET A 263 11.27 -1.57 4.69
C MET A 263 10.62 -0.25 4.32
N CYS A 264 9.69 -0.29 3.36
CA CYS A 264 8.93 0.88 2.92
C CYS A 264 7.58 0.92 3.63
N LEU A 265 7.23 2.05 4.22
CA LEU A 265 5.98 2.31 4.94
C LEU A 265 5.28 3.54 4.38
N ALA A 266 3.96 3.48 4.22
CA ALA A 266 3.10 4.61 3.90
C ALA A 266 1.64 4.27 4.26
N LYS A 267 0.64 4.84 3.56
CA LYS A 267 -0.79 4.55 3.72
C LYS A 267 -1.24 4.51 5.19
N GLY A 268 -1.26 3.31 5.79
CA GLY A 268 -1.67 3.11 7.18
C GLY A 268 -0.82 3.82 8.22
N ILE A 269 0.36 4.32 7.90
CA ILE A 269 1.27 4.99 8.85
C ILE A 269 0.61 6.18 9.58
N THR A 270 -0.28 6.92 8.91
CA THR A 270 -1.02 8.05 9.51
C THR A 270 -2.49 7.71 9.81
N GLY A 271 -2.86 6.43 9.72
CA GLY A 271 -4.28 6.05 9.78
C GLY A 271 -5.10 6.56 8.60
N GLY A 272 -4.45 7.00 7.51
CA GLY A 272 -5.10 7.56 6.32
C GLY A 272 -5.43 9.06 6.40
N TYR A 273 -4.86 9.78 7.37
CA TYR A 273 -5.15 11.21 7.59
C TYR A 273 -4.33 12.15 6.71
N LEU A 274 -3.04 11.91 6.59
CA LEU A 274 -2.11 12.81 5.90
C LEU A 274 -1.06 12.03 5.12
N PRO A 275 -0.54 12.58 4.01
CA PRO A 275 0.58 12.01 3.30
C PRO A 275 1.82 11.94 4.21
N LEU A 276 2.32 10.74 4.40
CA LEU A 276 3.60 10.45 5.06
C LEU A 276 4.05 9.07 4.64
N ALA A 277 5.36 8.92 4.48
CA ALA A 277 6.00 7.64 4.27
C ALA A 277 7.34 7.60 5.01
N ALA A 278 7.83 6.39 5.22
CA ALA A 278 9.13 6.17 5.82
C ALA A 278 9.82 4.97 5.14
N THR A 279 11.11 5.08 4.96
CA THR A 279 11.98 3.96 4.60
C THR A 279 12.86 3.66 5.79
N LEU A 280 12.68 2.47 6.37
CA LEU A 280 13.49 1.98 7.47
C LEU A 280 14.66 1.18 6.92
N THR A 281 15.81 1.25 7.60
CA THR A 281 16.99 0.48 7.24
C THR A 281 17.82 0.10 8.48
N SER A 282 18.81 -0.80 8.28
CA SER A 282 19.68 -1.26 9.35
C SER A 282 20.79 -0.25 9.68
N GLU A 283 21.40 -0.42 10.86
CA GLU A 283 22.59 0.35 11.26
C GLU A 283 23.76 0.09 10.30
N GLU A 284 23.96 -1.16 9.88
CA GLU A 284 25.03 -1.52 8.93
C GLU A 284 24.95 -0.72 7.62
N ILE A 285 23.73 -0.61 7.06
CA ILE A 285 23.52 0.18 5.83
C ILE A 285 23.78 1.66 6.11
N TYR A 286 23.26 2.20 7.23
CA TYR A 286 23.46 3.59 7.62
C TYR A 286 24.94 3.93 7.80
N GLU A 287 25.72 3.08 8.45
CA GLU A 287 27.17 3.25 8.61
C GLU A 287 27.92 3.36 7.27
N GLY A 288 27.42 2.70 6.23
CA GLY A 288 27.94 2.84 4.88
C GLY A 288 27.91 4.28 4.33
N PHE A 289 27.07 5.15 4.88
CA PHE A 289 26.93 6.56 4.50
C PHE A 289 27.72 7.51 5.41
N LEU A 290 28.39 6.98 6.44
CA LEU A 290 29.26 7.78 7.32
C LEU A 290 30.63 7.97 6.69
N GLY A 291 31.19 9.17 6.84
CA GLY A 291 32.50 9.52 6.33
C GLY A 291 32.84 10.97 6.60
N ASN A 292 34.08 11.37 6.28
CA ASN A 292 34.46 12.76 6.31
C ASN A 292 33.71 13.55 5.24
N TYR A 293 33.61 14.87 5.42
CA TYR A 293 32.82 15.74 4.55
C TYR A 293 33.25 15.65 3.07
N GLU A 294 34.55 15.56 2.83
CA GLU A 294 35.15 15.45 1.50
C GLU A 294 35.03 14.07 0.83
N GLU A 295 34.54 13.06 1.54
CA GLU A 295 34.26 11.73 0.96
C GLU A 295 32.94 11.66 0.21
N PHE A 296 32.07 12.66 0.36
CA PHE A 296 30.79 12.79 -0.34
C PHE A 296 29.89 11.54 -0.23
N LYS A 297 29.92 10.86 0.92
CA LYS A 297 29.04 9.71 1.20
C LYS A 297 27.59 10.10 1.53
N THR A 298 27.30 11.39 1.51
CA THR A 298 25.98 11.92 1.78
C THR A 298 24.92 11.30 0.87
N PHE A 299 23.78 10.92 1.43
CA PHE A 299 22.61 10.55 0.67
C PHE A 299 21.89 11.81 0.17
N PHE A 300 22.15 12.20 -1.09
CA PHE A 300 21.58 13.41 -1.69
C PHE A 300 20.15 13.13 -2.18
N HIS A 301 19.23 13.08 -1.23
CA HIS A 301 17.81 12.93 -1.47
C HIS A 301 17.00 13.63 -0.37
N GLY A 302 15.83 14.13 -0.71
CA GLY A 302 14.90 14.77 0.21
C GLY A 302 13.88 15.60 -0.55
N HIS A 303 12.87 16.08 0.16
CA HIS A 303 11.89 17.03 -0.36
C HIS A 303 11.50 18.02 0.74
N THR A 304 10.79 19.08 0.35
CA THR A 304 10.45 20.20 1.25
C THR A 304 9.69 19.73 2.50
N TYR A 305 8.76 18.81 2.35
CA TYR A 305 7.86 18.37 3.44
C TYR A 305 8.33 17.12 4.18
N THR A 306 9.58 16.68 4.00
CA THR A 306 10.17 15.54 4.73
C THR A 306 9.91 15.65 6.23
N GLY A 307 9.28 14.63 6.81
CA GLY A 307 8.95 14.59 8.24
C GLY A 307 7.97 15.69 8.67
N ASN A 308 6.96 15.99 7.85
CA ASN A 308 5.98 17.04 8.16
C ASN A 308 5.40 16.89 9.57
N PRO A 309 5.43 17.93 10.43
CA PRO A 309 4.99 17.86 11.81
C PRO A 309 3.54 17.41 12.00
N LEU A 310 2.61 17.85 11.14
CA LEU A 310 1.20 17.44 11.21
C LEU A 310 1.04 15.96 10.89
N ALA A 311 1.76 15.48 9.87
CA ALA A 311 1.73 14.08 9.50
C ALA A 311 2.39 13.18 10.56
N CYS A 312 3.48 13.64 11.19
CA CYS A 312 4.09 12.96 12.32
C CYS A 312 3.15 12.89 13.53
N ALA A 313 2.43 13.97 13.84
CA ALA A 313 1.43 13.97 14.92
C ALA A 313 0.29 13.00 14.65
N ALA A 314 -0.21 12.95 13.40
CA ALA A 314 -1.21 11.96 13.00
C ALA A 314 -0.69 10.52 13.14
N ALA A 315 0.57 10.27 12.73
CA ALA A 315 1.19 8.96 12.81
C ALA A 315 1.42 8.49 14.26
N LEU A 316 1.90 9.37 15.13
CA LEU A 316 2.04 9.07 16.56
C LEU A 316 0.69 8.72 17.19
N ALA A 317 -0.32 9.56 16.95
CA ALA A 317 -1.67 9.29 17.45
C ALA A 317 -2.27 7.99 16.86
N ASN A 318 -1.98 7.66 15.60
CA ASN A 318 -2.36 6.40 14.99
C ASN A 318 -1.76 5.20 15.75
N LEU A 319 -0.47 5.26 16.10
CA LEU A 319 0.19 4.21 16.92
C LEU A 319 -0.42 4.14 18.32
N ASP A 320 -0.71 5.28 18.95
CA ASP A 320 -1.38 5.31 20.26
C ASP A 320 -2.75 4.63 20.22
N VAL A 321 -3.54 4.84 19.15
CA VAL A 321 -4.84 4.15 18.98
C VAL A 321 -4.65 2.65 18.80
N PHE A 322 -3.64 2.19 18.05
CA PHE A 322 -3.33 0.77 17.94
C PHE A 322 -3.16 0.10 19.33
N GLU A 323 -2.42 0.77 20.22
CA GLU A 323 -2.17 0.27 21.58
C GLU A 323 -3.41 0.39 22.47
N GLN A 324 -3.99 1.59 22.59
CA GLN A 324 -5.10 1.89 23.50
C GLN A 324 -6.35 1.06 23.19
N GLU A 325 -6.65 0.88 21.91
CA GLU A 325 -7.80 0.10 21.47
C GLU A 325 -7.51 -1.38 21.25
N ARG A 326 -6.25 -1.81 21.41
CA ARG A 326 -5.80 -3.16 21.13
C ARG A 326 -6.23 -3.62 19.74
N THR A 327 -5.97 -2.77 18.75
CA THR A 327 -6.53 -2.90 17.39
C THR A 327 -6.24 -4.26 16.77
N LEU A 328 -4.99 -4.74 16.84
CA LEU A 328 -4.60 -6.02 16.25
C LEU A 328 -5.28 -7.22 16.91
N GLU A 329 -5.48 -7.20 18.22
CA GLU A 329 -6.20 -8.27 18.93
C GLU A 329 -7.68 -8.27 18.57
N ARG A 330 -8.32 -7.09 18.54
CA ARG A 330 -9.73 -6.93 18.15
C ARG A 330 -9.97 -7.24 16.66
N LEU A 331 -8.93 -7.22 15.85
CA LEU A 331 -8.98 -7.54 14.43
C LEU A 331 -9.13 -9.05 14.19
N GLN A 332 -8.49 -9.92 14.99
CA GLN A 332 -8.47 -11.36 14.75
C GLN A 332 -9.85 -12.00 14.57
N PRO A 333 -10.85 -11.74 15.47
CA PRO A 333 -12.19 -12.29 15.29
C PRO A 333 -12.98 -11.67 14.13
N LYS A 334 -12.50 -10.56 13.53
CA LYS A 334 -13.07 -9.98 12.31
C LYS A 334 -12.47 -10.65 11.07
N ILE A 335 -11.18 -10.96 11.09
CA ILE A 335 -10.52 -11.74 10.03
C ILE A 335 -11.19 -13.11 9.90
N ALA A 336 -11.38 -13.81 11.02
CA ALA A 336 -12.05 -15.11 11.02
C ALA A 336 -13.48 -15.04 10.46
N LEU A 337 -14.26 -14.01 10.86
CA LEU A 337 -15.58 -13.77 10.28
C LEU A 337 -15.50 -13.48 8.77
N PHE A 338 -14.49 -12.69 8.36
CA PHE A 338 -14.34 -12.34 6.94
C PHE A 338 -14.02 -13.57 6.11
N GLU A 339 -13.17 -14.49 6.61
CA GLU A 339 -12.89 -15.78 5.98
C GLU A 339 -14.15 -16.64 5.84
N GLU A 340 -14.98 -16.71 6.89
CA GLU A 340 -16.27 -17.43 6.85
C GLU A 340 -17.19 -16.86 5.76
N LEU A 341 -17.36 -15.53 5.72
CA LEU A 341 -18.18 -14.85 4.73
C LEU A 341 -17.62 -15.00 3.31
N MET A 342 -16.30 -14.98 3.15
CA MET A 342 -15.65 -15.16 1.84
C MET A 342 -15.78 -16.59 1.31
N ASN A 343 -15.85 -17.59 2.17
CA ASN A 343 -16.17 -18.96 1.75
C ASN A 343 -17.57 -19.08 1.13
N GLU A 344 -18.55 -18.29 1.64
CA GLU A 344 -19.90 -18.23 1.05
C GLU A 344 -19.86 -17.52 -0.33
N VAL A 345 -19.08 -16.45 -0.44
CA VAL A 345 -18.91 -15.72 -1.71
C VAL A 345 -18.18 -16.59 -2.75
N ALA A 346 -17.17 -17.34 -2.36
CA ALA A 346 -16.42 -18.26 -3.24
C ALA A 346 -17.30 -19.39 -3.82
N ALA A 347 -18.40 -19.72 -3.14
CA ALA A 347 -19.36 -20.72 -3.63
C ALA A 347 -20.36 -20.17 -4.66
N MET A 348 -20.34 -18.88 -4.96
CA MET A 348 -21.24 -18.25 -5.94
C MET A 348 -20.79 -18.60 -7.36
N PRO A 349 -21.73 -18.92 -8.28
CA PRO A 349 -21.40 -19.27 -9.65
C PRO A 349 -20.81 -18.11 -10.47
N GLU A 350 -20.99 -16.87 -10.03
CA GLU A 350 -20.44 -15.66 -10.64
C GLU A 350 -18.99 -15.35 -10.23
N VAL A 351 -18.43 -16.12 -9.29
CA VAL A 351 -17.10 -15.91 -8.73
C VAL A 351 -16.16 -17.05 -9.17
N ALA A 352 -15.06 -16.68 -9.79
CA ALA A 352 -14.05 -17.65 -10.22
C ALA A 352 -13.09 -18.02 -9.08
N GLU A 353 -12.68 -17.03 -8.28
CA GLU A 353 -11.76 -17.23 -7.17
C GLU A 353 -11.96 -16.14 -6.10
N VAL A 354 -11.72 -16.50 -4.84
CA VAL A 354 -11.57 -15.54 -3.75
C VAL A 354 -10.17 -15.69 -3.15
N ARG A 355 -9.44 -14.59 -3.09
CA ARG A 355 -8.12 -14.49 -2.46
C ARG A 355 -8.23 -13.64 -1.22
N GLN A 356 -7.66 -14.09 -0.10
CA GLN A 356 -7.70 -13.35 1.16
C GLN A 356 -6.42 -13.49 1.97
N LYS A 357 -5.95 -12.37 2.52
CA LYS A 357 -4.94 -12.34 3.57
C LYS A 357 -5.28 -11.23 4.58
N GLY A 358 -5.64 -11.62 5.80
CA GLY A 358 -6.14 -10.68 6.79
C GLY A 358 -7.44 -10.01 6.31
N VAL A 359 -7.45 -8.67 6.21
CA VAL A 359 -8.59 -7.90 5.68
C VAL A 359 -8.39 -7.43 4.23
N MET A 360 -7.39 -7.96 3.55
CA MET A 360 -7.16 -7.75 2.13
C MET A 360 -7.85 -8.87 1.35
N VAL A 361 -8.89 -8.56 0.60
CA VAL A 361 -9.71 -9.52 -0.14
C VAL A 361 -9.81 -9.11 -1.59
N GLY A 362 -9.62 -10.07 -2.50
CA GLY A 362 -9.92 -9.98 -3.92
C GLY A 362 -10.96 -11.03 -4.31
N ILE A 363 -12.07 -10.61 -4.87
CA ILE A 363 -13.13 -11.45 -5.45
C ILE A 363 -12.95 -11.39 -6.96
N ASP A 364 -12.40 -12.44 -7.54
CA ASP A 364 -12.14 -12.54 -8.97
C ASP A 364 -13.40 -13.05 -9.69
N LEU A 365 -13.87 -12.29 -10.66
CA LEU A 365 -15.06 -12.64 -11.44
C LEU A 365 -14.73 -13.49 -12.68
N GLY A 366 -13.44 -13.82 -12.89
CA GLY A 366 -12.96 -14.57 -14.05
C GLY A 366 -12.80 -13.71 -15.30
N ASP A 367 -12.63 -14.40 -16.43
CA ASP A 367 -12.42 -13.73 -17.72
C ASP A 367 -13.75 -13.18 -18.27
N HIS A 368 -13.84 -11.89 -18.31
CA HIS A 368 -14.88 -11.13 -18.98
C HIS A 368 -14.26 -10.21 -20.03
N ASP A 369 -14.98 -9.93 -21.11
CA ASP A 369 -14.57 -8.96 -22.11
C ASP A 369 -14.36 -7.59 -21.44
N ASP A 370 -13.22 -6.95 -21.69
CA ASP A 370 -12.86 -5.65 -21.12
C ASP A 370 -13.90 -4.57 -21.40
N ALA A 371 -14.60 -4.67 -22.54
CA ALA A 371 -15.68 -3.75 -22.91
C ALA A 371 -16.87 -3.82 -21.95
N LEU A 372 -17.08 -4.94 -21.25
CA LEU A 372 -18.12 -5.08 -20.24
C LEU A 372 -17.79 -4.32 -18.96
N ARG A 373 -16.50 -4.03 -18.68
CA ARG A 373 -16.07 -3.32 -17.46
C ARG A 373 -16.69 -3.96 -16.21
N MET A 374 -16.65 -5.29 -16.09
CA MET A 374 -17.44 -6.03 -15.09
C MET A 374 -17.20 -5.54 -13.66
N GLY A 375 -15.94 -5.36 -13.25
CA GLY A 375 -15.62 -4.82 -11.94
C GLY A 375 -16.22 -3.42 -11.69
N HIS A 376 -16.24 -2.57 -12.71
CA HIS A 376 -16.89 -1.24 -12.63
C HIS A 376 -18.41 -1.35 -12.45
N ARG A 377 -19.08 -2.25 -13.17
CA ARG A 377 -20.53 -2.50 -12.99
C ARG A 377 -20.83 -2.91 -11.55
N VAL A 378 -20.05 -3.82 -10.98
CA VAL A 378 -20.19 -4.20 -9.56
C VAL A 378 -20.03 -2.99 -8.64
N THR A 379 -19.10 -2.07 -8.93
CA THR A 379 -18.93 -0.85 -8.15
C THR A 379 -20.17 0.06 -8.21
N VAL A 380 -20.76 0.22 -9.38
CA VAL A 380 -21.99 1.03 -9.55
C VAL A 380 -23.14 0.41 -8.76
N GLU A 381 -23.34 -0.91 -8.86
CA GLU A 381 -24.33 -1.65 -8.10
C GLU A 381 -24.14 -1.53 -6.58
N ALA A 382 -22.88 -1.60 -6.10
CA ALA A 382 -22.57 -1.44 -4.69
C ALA A 382 -22.89 -0.03 -4.18
N ARG A 383 -22.61 1.01 -4.99
CA ARG A 383 -22.98 2.40 -4.65
C ARG A 383 -24.48 2.56 -4.48
N GLN A 384 -25.29 1.94 -5.35
CA GLN A 384 -26.75 1.96 -5.23
C GLN A 384 -27.23 1.30 -3.94
N ARG A 385 -26.50 0.29 -3.43
CA ARG A 385 -26.79 -0.43 -2.19
C ARG A 385 -26.18 0.18 -0.93
N GLY A 386 -25.38 1.25 -1.08
CA GLY A 386 -24.81 2.00 0.06
C GLY A 386 -23.42 1.55 0.48
N ALA A 387 -22.62 0.98 -0.41
CA ALA A 387 -21.19 0.75 -0.20
C ALA A 387 -20.33 1.39 -1.29
N PHE A 388 -19.14 1.85 -0.89
CA PHE A 388 -18.08 2.27 -1.80
C PHE A 388 -17.00 1.17 -1.85
N ILE A 389 -16.89 0.51 -2.98
CA ILE A 389 -15.87 -0.51 -3.28
C ILE A 389 -15.17 -0.15 -4.58
N ARG A 390 -14.01 -0.75 -4.84
CA ARG A 390 -13.22 -0.46 -6.05
C ARG A 390 -12.69 -1.75 -6.67
N PRO A 391 -12.73 -1.91 -8.00
CA PRO A 391 -12.17 -3.06 -8.69
C PRO A 391 -10.72 -2.81 -9.10
N LEU A 392 -10.02 -3.92 -9.35
CA LEU A 392 -8.78 -4.03 -10.14
C LEU A 392 -9.12 -4.93 -11.34
N GLY A 393 -9.42 -4.33 -12.49
CA GLY A 393 -9.97 -5.08 -13.63
C GLY A 393 -11.25 -5.80 -13.27
N ASN A 394 -11.26 -7.12 -13.41
CA ASN A 394 -12.38 -8.00 -13.04
C ASN A 394 -12.31 -8.50 -11.58
N THR A 395 -11.33 -8.08 -10.79
CA THR A 395 -11.24 -8.41 -9.37
C THR A 395 -11.86 -7.30 -8.52
N VAL A 396 -12.92 -7.60 -7.78
CA VAL A 396 -13.52 -6.68 -6.80
C VAL A 396 -12.70 -6.74 -5.51
N VAL A 397 -12.22 -5.59 -5.05
CA VAL A 397 -11.40 -5.51 -3.83
C VAL A 397 -12.23 -5.06 -2.65
N LEU A 398 -12.17 -5.81 -1.55
CA LEU A 398 -12.67 -5.40 -0.24
C LEU A 398 -11.48 -5.26 0.72
N MET A 399 -11.31 -4.06 1.23
CA MET A 399 -10.26 -3.74 2.20
C MET A 399 -10.76 -2.63 3.15
N PRO A 400 -11.74 -2.94 4.01
CA PRO A 400 -12.35 -1.94 4.89
C PRO A 400 -11.38 -1.42 5.96
N PRO A 401 -11.71 -0.33 6.67
CA PRO A 401 -11.00 0.09 7.88
C PRO A 401 -10.93 -1.05 8.91
N LEU A 402 -9.81 -1.17 9.65
CA LEU A 402 -9.67 -2.22 10.67
C LEU A 402 -10.67 -2.06 11.82
N SER A 403 -11.16 -0.83 12.01
CA SER A 403 -12.19 -0.51 13.02
C SER A 403 -13.58 -1.03 12.67
N ILE A 404 -13.84 -1.42 11.40
CA ILE A 404 -15.16 -1.93 10.97
C ILE A 404 -15.74 -2.92 11.97
N SER A 405 -17.01 -2.81 12.32
CA SER A 405 -17.70 -3.76 13.20
C SER A 405 -18.03 -5.06 12.45
N LYS A 406 -18.33 -6.13 13.21
CA LYS A 406 -18.74 -7.41 12.60
C LYS A 406 -20.05 -7.29 11.82
N ASP A 407 -20.96 -6.42 12.24
CA ASP A 407 -22.24 -6.23 11.55
C ASP A 407 -22.05 -5.41 10.26
N GLU A 408 -21.24 -4.34 10.31
CA GLU A 408 -20.84 -3.61 9.11
C GLU A 408 -20.07 -4.49 8.11
N LEU A 409 -19.23 -5.42 8.61
CA LEU A 409 -18.52 -6.35 7.75
C LEU A 409 -19.48 -7.32 7.04
N ARG A 410 -20.51 -7.83 7.74
CA ARG A 410 -21.57 -8.63 7.11
C ARG A 410 -22.37 -7.81 6.07
N GLU A 411 -22.70 -6.56 6.42
CA GLU A 411 -23.39 -5.63 5.50
C GLU A 411 -22.55 -5.41 4.24
N LEU A 412 -21.25 -5.12 4.39
CA LEU A 412 -20.33 -4.90 3.25
C LEU A 412 -20.26 -6.12 2.33
N VAL A 413 -20.07 -7.30 2.90
CA VAL A 413 -19.99 -8.55 2.12
C VAL A 413 -21.31 -8.87 1.45
N GLY A 414 -22.44 -8.68 2.14
CA GLY A 414 -23.77 -8.85 1.57
C GLY A 414 -24.01 -7.94 0.36
N ILE A 415 -23.66 -6.65 0.51
CA ILE A 415 -23.77 -5.68 -0.60
C ILE A 415 -22.85 -6.10 -1.76
N ALA A 416 -21.60 -6.50 -1.50
CA ALA A 416 -20.70 -6.93 -2.55
C ALA A 416 -21.23 -8.16 -3.30
N ALA A 417 -21.71 -9.18 -2.60
CA ALA A 417 -22.25 -10.39 -3.19
C ALA A 417 -23.50 -10.12 -4.04
N GLU A 418 -24.43 -9.29 -3.55
CA GLU A 418 -25.62 -8.88 -4.32
C GLU A 418 -25.23 -8.08 -5.56
N SER A 419 -24.23 -7.19 -5.44
CA SER A 419 -23.75 -6.38 -6.55
C SER A 419 -23.08 -7.21 -7.64
N VAL A 420 -22.33 -8.25 -7.26
CA VAL A 420 -21.76 -9.22 -8.20
C VAL A 420 -22.85 -9.94 -8.97
N ARG A 421 -23.88 -10.48 -8.28
CA ARG A 421 -25.03 -11.17 -8.94
C ARG A 421 -25.75 -10.24 -9.91
N ALA A 422 -26.03 -9.00 -9.50
CA ALA A 422 -26.74 -8.04 -10.33
C ALA A 422 -25.94 -7.67 -11.60
N ALA A 423 -24.64 -7.35 -11.43
CA ALA A 423 -23.79 -6.96 -12.54
C ALA A 423 -23.63 -8.08 -13.59
N VAL A 424 -23.46 -9.34 -13.14
CA VAL A 424 -23.36 -10.49 -14.04
C VAL A 424 -24.70 -10.78 -14.73
N ALA A 425 -25.83 -10.73 -14.01
CA ALA A 425 -27.15 -10.95 -14.59
C ALA A 425 -27.49 -9.94 -15.70
N GLU A 426 -27.15 -8.66 -15.51
CA GLU A 426 -27.34 -7.61 -16.52
C GLU A 426 -26.46 -7.80 -17.77
N SER A 427 -25.29 -8.43 -17.64
CA SER A 427 -24.39 -8.69 -18.77
C SER A 427 -24.89 -9.78 -19.72
N ILE A 428 -25.82 -10.62 -19.28
CA ILE A 428 -26.38 -11.73 -20.04
C ILE A 428 -27.60 -11.31 -20.88
N LEU A 429 -28.21 -10.15 -20.54
CA LEU A 429 -29.35 -9.62 -21.30
C LEU A 429 -28.82 -9.01 -22.60
N PRO A 430 -29.36 -9.41 -23.79
CA PRO A 430 -28.97 -8.78 -25.05
C PRO A 430 -29.35 -7.30 -25.05
N VAL A 431 -28.39 -6.46 -25.48
CA VAL A 431 -28.57 -5.01 -25.71
C VAL A 431 -29.58 -4.78 -26.83
#